data_f70d695d1b8512b8c72c3db8aa536c92
#
_entry.id   f70d695d1b8512b8c72c3db8aa536c92
#
_cell.length_a   1.000
_cell.length_b   1.000
_cell.length_c   1.000
_cell.angle_alpha   90.00
_cell.angle_beta   90.00
_cell.angle_gamma   90.00
#
_symmetry.space_group_name_H-M   'P 1'
#
loop_
_entity.id
_entity.type
_entity.pdbx_description
1 polymer ?
#
loop_
_entity_poly.entity_id
_entity_poly.type
_entity_poly.pdbx_seq_one_letter_code
_entity_poly.pdbx_strand_id
1 'polypeptide(L)'
;MKKKEKLKDNYIVRVKKRILRETKDSDKKFKTTFKEIKKYFKIFNKSLFKNKLNPFNDIKIKRIVRGSGQCVEYLSYRKGTTFFVLEMMPKYKNKSEFLNTLAHEMVHLWQQTIMKDTGNHNKLFFSFKSKFKRLNLHLSY
;
A
#
# COMPACT_ATOMS: atom_id res chain seq x y z
N MET A 1 17.53 23.38 7.55
CA MET A 1 16.44 22.39 7.43
C MET A 1 15.55 22.45 8.66
N LYS A 2 14.26 22.52 8.46
CA LYS A 2 13.30 22.60 9.55
C LYS A 2 13.23 21.28 10.33
N LYS A 3 13.00 21.37 11.64
CA LYS A 3 12.94 20.23 12.56
C LYS A 3 11.97 19.12 12.10
N LYS A 4 10.82 19.51 11.50
CA LYS A 4 9.81 18.58 11.00
C LYS A 4 10.30 17.75 9.80
N GLU A 5 11.07 18.35 8.90
CA GLU A 5 11.61 17.65 7.72
C GLU A 5 12.65 16.62 8.14
N LYS A 6 13.50 16.97 9.11
CA LYS A 6 14.53 16.08 9.65
C LYS A 6 13.91 14.88 10.35
N LEU A 7 12.84 15.07 11.13
CA LEU A 7 12.11 13.98 11.80
C LEU A 7 11.43 13.06 10.78
N LYS A 8 10.86 13.63 9.72
CA LYS A 8 10.21 12.89 8.64
C LYS A 8 11.23 12.03 7.88
N ASP A 9 12.38 12.59 7.52
CA ASP A 9 13.45 11.86 6.84
C ASP A 9 13.99 10.72 7.72
N ASN A 10 14.13 10.94 9.03
CA ASN A 10 14.53 9.91 9.97
C ASN A 10 13.52 8.77 10.04
N TYR A 11 12.24 9.08 10.00
CA TYR A 11 11.19 8.06 9.98
C TYR A 11 11.27 7.21 8.70
N ILE A 12 11.44 7.85 7.54
CA ILE A 12 11.57 7.14 6.26
C ILE A 12 12.80 6.22 6.27
N VAL A 13 13.93 6.69 6.79
CA VAL A 13 15.15 5.88 6.92
C VAL A 13 14.90 4.66 7.82
N ARG A 14 14.21 4.85 8.93
CA ARG A 14 13.87 3.74 9.85
C ARG A 14 12.96 2.71 9.18
N VAL A 15 11.95 3.17 8.44
CA VAL A 15 11.05 2.27 7.70
C VAL A 15 11.81 1.49 6.64
N LYS A 16 12.69 2.15 5.88
CA LYS A 16 13.54 1.49 4.88
C LYS A 16 14.38 0.39 5.52
N LYS A 17 15.04 0.69 6.63
CA LYS A 17 15.86 -0.29 7.37
C LYS A 17 15.03 -1.48 7.83
N ARG A 18 13.83 -1.22 8.33
CA ARG A 18 12.91 -2.26 8.74
C ARG A 18 12.52 -3.16 7.58
N ILE A 19 12.15 -2.58 6.45
CA ILE A 19 11.77 -3.34 5.25
C ILE A 19 12.96 -4.18 4.76
N LEU A 20 14.15 -3.60 4.69
CA LEU A 20 15.36 -4.34 4.31
C LEU A 20 15.60 -5.55 5.22
N ARG A 21 15.45 -5.36 6.53
CA ARG A 21 15.64 -6.44 7.52
C ARG A 21 14.58 -7.52 7.37
N GLU A 22 13.31 -7.15 7.20
CA GLU A 22 12.20 -8.09 7.15
C GLU A 22 12.06 -8.79 5.80
N THR A 23 12.71 -8.29 4.76
CA THR A 23 12.64 -8.87 3.40
C THR A 23 13.93 -9.55 2.96
N LYS A 24 14.83 -9.87 3.89
CA LYS A 24 16.11 -10.52 3.58
C LYS A 24 15.96 -11.89 2.93
N ASP A 25 14.98 -12.67 3.39
CA ASP A 25 14.78 -14.04 2.89
C ASP A 25 13.74 -14.03 1.78
N SER A 26 14.22 -13.94 0.53
CA SER A 26 13.36 -13.91 -0.65
C SER A 26 12.72 -15.26 -0.97
N ASP A 27 13.22 -16.35 -0.37
CA ASP A 27 12.70 -17.71 -0.61
C ASP A 27 11.63 -18.11 0.39
N LYS A 28 11.46 -17.34 1.46
CA LYS A 28 10.49 -17.64 2.50
C LYS A 28 9.11 -17.08 2.12
N LYS A 29 8.15 -18.01 1.95
CA LYS A 29 6.77 -17.64 1.67
C LYS A 29 6.18 -16.84 2.82
N PHE A 30 5.34 -15.87 2.49
CA PHE A 30 4.70 -15.00 3.47
C PHE A 30 3.21 -15.28 3.56
N LYS A 31 2.73 -15.56 4.77
CA LYS A 31 1.30 -15.75 5.04
C LYS A 31 0.67 -14.40 5.40
N THR A 32 -0.36 -14.03 4.65
CA THR A 32 -1.09 -12.78 4.87
C THR A 32 -2.00 -12.89 6.09
N THR A 33 -1.98 -11.88 6.94
CA THR A 33 -2.90 -11.76 8.07
C THR A 33 -3.48 -10.34 8.10
N PHE A 34 -4.68 -10.20 8.68
CA PHE A 34 -5.28 -8.88 8.88
C PHE A 34 -4.40 -7.98 9.74
N LYS A 35 -3.74 -8.55 10.73
CA LYS A 35 -2.83 -7.82 11.63
C LYS A 35 -1.69 -7.20 10.85
N GLU A 36 -1.05 -7.94 9.94
CA GLU A 36 0.06 -7.45 9.12
C GLU A 36 -0.41 -6.39 8.11
N ILE A 37 -1.58 -6.59 7.50
CA ILE A 37 -2.16 -5.60 6.60
C ILE A 37 -2.39 -4.27 7.33
N LYS A 38 -3.04 -4.30 8.47
CA LYS A 38 -3.35 -3.09 9.24
C LYS A 38 -2.09 -2.39 9.75
N LYS A 39 -1.11 -3.16 10.20
CA LYS A 39 0.18 -2.65 10.68
C LYS A 39 0.91 -1.89 9.57
N TYR A 40 1.07 -2.50 8.40
CA TYR A 40 1.78 -1.88 7.30
C TYR A 40 0.96 -0.80 6.60
N PHE A 41 -0.36 -0.89 6.61
CA PHE A 41 -1.19 0.23 6.17
C PHE A 41 -0.84 1.49 6.95
N LYS A 42 -0.77 1.38 8.26
CA LYS A 42 -0.43 2.51 9.14
C LYS A 42 0.98 3.05 8.84
N ILE A 43 1.95 2.15 8.69
CA ILE A 43 3.34 2.52 8.38
C ILE A 43 3.43 3.23 7.02
N PHE A 44 2.80 2.68 5.99
CA PHE A 44 2.83 3.26 4.64
C PHE A 44 2.01 4.54 4.54
N ASN A 45 0.89 4.63 5.26
CA ASN A 45 0.11 5.86 5.29
C ASN A 45 0.96 7.02 5.79
N LYS A 46 1.74 6.80 6.84
CA LYS A 46 2.65 7.81 7.38
C LYS A 46 3.84 8.07 6.47
N SER A 47 4.48 7.02 5.94
CA SER A 47 5.73 7.16 5.17
C SER A 47 5.52 7.57 3.71
N LEU A 48 4.40 7.18 3.08
CA LEU A 48 4.13 7.45 1.67
C LEU A 48 3.05 8.50 1.44
N PHE A 49 2.08 8.62 2.33
CA PHE A 49 0.87 9.42 2.09
C PHE A 49 0.64 10.53 3.12
N LYS A 50 1.62 10.82 3.98
CA LYS A 50 1.54 11.88 5.00
C LYS A 50 0.30 11.74 5.90
N ASN A 51 -0.11 10.51 6.19
CA ASN A 51 -1.29 10.17 7.00
C ASN A 51 -2.62 10.68 6.40
N LYS A 52 -2.67 10.90 5.08
CA LYS A 52 -3.86 11.46 4.43
C LYS A 52 -4.91 10.44 4.03
N LEU A 53 -4.56 9.14 4.02
CA LEU A 53 -5.51 8.10 3.63
C LEU A 53 -6.41 7.71 4.79
N ASN A 54 -7.70 7.59 4.51
CA ASN A 54 -8.61 6.88 5.39
C ASN A 54 -8.42 5.38 5.18
N PRO A 55 -8.67 4.55 6.20
CA PRO A 55 -8.59 3.10 6.03
C PRO A 55 -9.52 2.60 4.93
N PHE A 56 -9.20 1.44 4.35
CA PHE A 56 -10.15 0.75 3.48
C PHE A 56 -11.44 0.47 4.25
N ASN A 57 -12.57 0.53 3.55
CA ASN A 57 -13.87 0.25 4.17
C ASN A 57 -13.98 -1.21 4.60
N ASP A 58 -13.31 -2.11 3.88
CA ASP A 58 -13.25 -3.52 4.23
C ASP A 58 -11.96 -4.12 3.68
N ILE A 59 -11.51 -5.22 4.28
CA ILE A 59 -10.32 -5.95 3.87
C ILE A 59 -10.70 -7.42 3.73
N LYS A 60 -10.44 -7.99 2.55
CA LYS A 60 -10.69 -9.41 2.28
C LYS A 60 -9.38 -10.12 1.95
N ILE A 61 -9.16 -11.25 2.58
CA ILE A 61 -8.04 -12.15 2.26
C ILE A 61 -8.65 -13.30 1.48
N LYS A 62 -8.35 -13.38 0.19
CA LYS A 62 -8.99 -14.35 -0.70
C LYS A 62 -8.09 -14.66 -1.89
N ARG A 63 -8.32 -15.79 -2.55
CA ARG A 63 -7.64 -16.12 -3.80
C ARG A 63 -8.05 -15.10 -4.88
N ILE A 64 -7.05 -14.57 -5.56
CA ILE A 64 -7.23 -13.61 -6.64
C ILE A 64 -6.78 -14.27 -7.94
N VAL A 65 -7.66 -14.24 -8.96
CA VAL A 65 -7.40 -14.92 -10.23
C VAL A 65 -6.42 -14.14 -11.10
N ARG A 66 -6.50 -12.82 -11.08
CA ARG A 66 -5.60 -11.95 -11.85
C ARG A 66 -4.94 -10.93 -10.93
N GLY A 67 -3.60 -10.88 -10.99
CA GLY A 67 -2.82 -9.99 -10.16
C GLY A 67 -2.63 -10.53 -8.75
N SER A 68 -1.96 -9.75 -7.92
CA SER A 68 -1.60 -10.15 -6.55
C SER A 68 -2.41 -9.44 -5.48
N GLY A 69 -3.18 -8.41 -5.85
CA GLY A 69 -4.06 -7.67 -4.96
C GLY A 69 -5.00 -6.78 -5.75
N GLN A 70 -6.02 -6.24 -5.10
CA GLN A 70 -6.98 -5.35 -5.74
C GLN A 70 -7.50 -4.30 -4.76
N CYS A 71 -7.69 -3.08 -5.27
CA CYS A 71 -8.46 -2.03 -4.62
C CYS A 71 -9.78 -1.92 -5.39
N VAL A 72 -10.86 -2.47 -4.81
CA VAL A 72 -12.15 -2.58 -5.49
C VAL A 72 -13.07 -1.46 -5.04
N GLU A 73 -13.60 -0.73 -6.00
CA GLU A 73 -14.56 0.34 -5.76
C GLU A 73 -15.99 -0.20 -5.87
N TYR A 74 -16.79 0.04 -4.83
CA TYR A 74 -18.20 -0.31 -4.80
C TYR A 74 -19.04 0.94 -4.59
N LEU A 75 -20.07 1.11 -5.39
CA LEU A 75 -21.04 2.20 -5.22
C LEU A 75 -22.26 1.70 -4.45
N SER A 76 -22.58 2.37 -3.35
CA SER A 76 -23.84 2.10 -2.64
C SER A 76 -24.93 3.00 -3.18
N TYR A 77 -25.87 2.42 -3.92
CA TYR A 77 -26.99 3.17 -4.50
C TYR A 77 -27.91 3.76 -3.44
N ARG A 78 -28.05 3.09 -2.28
CA ARG A 78 -28.88 3.58 -1.17
C ARG A 78 -28.33 4.86 -0.54
N LYS A 79 -27.00 4.93 -0.36
CA LYS A 79 -26.35 6.03 0.35
C LYS A 79 -25.67 7.02 -0.58
N GLY A 80 -25.57 6.73 -1.87
CA GLY A 80 -24.81 7.54 -2.82
C GLY A 80 -23.34 7.65 -2.47
N THR A 81 -22.82 6.68 -1.71
CA THR A 81 -21.43 6.68 -1.26
C THR A 81 -20.64 5.55 -1.92
N THR A 82 -19.34 5.79 -2.09
CA THR A 82 -18.42 4.82 -2.65
C THR A 82 -17.62 4.15 -1.53
N PHE A 83 -17.50 2.83 -1.61
CA PHE A 83 -16.70 2.04 -0.69
C PHE A 83 -15.48 1.47 -1.40
N PHE A 84 -14.36 1.43 -0.71
CA PHE A 84 -13.12 0.86 -1.24
C PHE A 84 -12.74 -0.36 -0.41
N VAL A 85 -12.66 -1.50 -1.06
CA VAL A 85 -12.33 -2.78 -0.43
C VAL A 85 -10.97 -3.23 -0.91
N LEU A 86 -10.08 -3.54 0.04
CA LEU A 86 -8.79 -4.14 -0.27
C LEU A 86 -8.95 -5.65 -0.33
N GLU A 87 -8.47 -6.25 -1.42
CA GLU A 87 -8.39 -7.70 -1.55
C GLU A 87 -6.93 -8.11 -1.67
N MET A 88 -6.50 -8.98 -0.77
CA MET A 88 -5.13 -9.49 -0.73
C MET A 88 -5.15 -11.01 -0.80
N MET A 89 -4.09 -11.61 -1.34
CA MET A 89 -3.97 -13.07 -1.41
C MET A 89 -3.61 -13.65 -0.05
N PRO A 90 -3.99 -14.92 0.22
CA PRO A 90 -3.64 -15.58 1.49
C PRO A 90 -2.15 -15.79 1.69
N LYS A 91 -1.41 -15.94 0.60
CA LYS A 91 0.04 -16.17 0.62
C LYS A 91 0.72 -15.40 -0.51
N TYR A 92 1.94 -14.98 -0.24
CA TYR A 92 2.81 -14.35 -1.23
C TYR A 92 4.12 -15.12 -1.32
N LYS A 93 4.79 -14.98 -2.44
CA LYS A 93 6.09 -15.61 -2.70
C LYS A 93 7.09 -15.29 -1.58
N ASN A 94 7.07 -14.05 -1.12
CA ASN A 94 7.89 -13.57 0.00
C ASN A 94 7.25 -12.31 0.58
N LYS A 95 7.82 -11.80 1.66
CA LYS A 95 7.31 -10.60 2.31
C LYS A 95 7.43 -9.36 1.44
N SER A 96 8.47 -9.28 0.61
CA SER A 96 8.65 -8.16 -0.31
C SER A 96 7.46 -8.03 -1.28
N GLU A 97 7.00 -9.14 -1.85
CA GLU A 97 5.83 -9.14 -2.73
C GLU A 97 4.57 -8.68 -1.99
N PHE A 98 4.38 -9.15 -0.75
CA PHE A 98 3.26 -8.71 0.09
C PHE A 98 3.29 -7.20 0.31
N LEU A 99 4.44 -6.65 0.71
CA LEU A 99 4.58 -5.22 0.98
C LEU A 99 4.39 -4.37 -0.28
N ASN A 100 4.98 -4.80 -1.40
CA ASN A 100 4.83 -4.10 -2.66
C ASN A 100 3.38 -4.08 -3.12
N THR A 101 2.67 -5.20 -2.95
CA THR A 101 1.26 -5.31 -3.31
C THR A 101 0.40 -4.38 -2.46
N LEU A 102 0.56 -4.42 -1.15
CA LEU A 102 -0.22 -3.57 -0.25
C LEU A 102 -0.01 -2.09 -0.59
N ALA A 103 1.23 -1.66 -0.73
CA ALA A 103 1.55 -0.27 -1.06
C ALA A 103 0.98 0.13 -2.44
N HIS A 104 1.04 -0.77 -3.42
CA HIS A 104 0.47 -0.57 -4.76
C HIS A 104 -1.05 -0.29 -4.68
N GLU A 105 -1.78 -1.11 -3.92
CA GLU A 105 -3.23 -0.91 -3.77
C GLU A 105 -3.55 0.37 -2.99
N MET A 106 -2.68 0.78 -2.09
CA MET A 106 -2.84 2.05 -1.38
C MET A 106 -2.65 3.26 -2.31
N VAL A 107 -1.80 3.16 -3.34
CA VAL A 107 -1.70 4.22 -4.35
C VAL A 107 -3.01 4.36 -5.12
N HIS A 108 -3.66 3.24 -5.45
CA HIS A 108 -4.99 3.28 -6.08
C HIS A 108 -6.02 3.94 -5.17
N LEU A 109 -5.99 3.64 -3.88
CA LEU A 109 -6.87 4.29 -2.90
C LEU A 109 -6.65 5.80 -2.89
N TRP A 110 -5.39 6.23 -2.89
CA TRP A 110 -5.02 7.65 -2.95
C TRP A 110 -5.50 8.32 -4.24
N GLN A 111 -5.29 7.66 -5.39
CA GLN A 111 -5.76 8.19 -6.68
C GLN A 111 -7.26 8.46 -6.64
N GLN A 112 -8.04 7.51 -6.16
CA GLN A 112 -9.49 7.57 -6.25
C GLN A 112 -10.12 8.42 -5.15
N THR A 113 -9.56 8.42 -3.93
CA THR A 113 -10.16 9.14 -2.81
C THR A 113 -9.62 10.55 -2.62
N ILE A 114 -8.31 10.75 -2.75
CA ILE A 114 -7.68 12.06 -2.53
C ILE A 114 -7.65 12.88 -3.83
N MET A 115 -7.19 12.26 -4.92
CA MET A 115 -6.98 12.96 -6.19
C MET A 115 -8.22 12.95 -7.08
N LYS A 116 -9.24 12.17 -6.74
CA LYS A 116 -10.46 12.03 -7.55
C LYS A 116 -10.16 11.62 -8.99
N ASP A 117 -9.14 10.79 -9.15
CA ASP A 117 -8.66 10.27 -10.43
C ASP A 117 -9.21 8.86 -10.68
N THR A 118 -8.95 8.32 -11.86
CA THR A 118 -9.26 6.92 -12.17
C THR A 118 -8.31 5.99 -11.40
N GLY A 119 -8.61 4.70 -11.37
CA GLY A 119 -7.73 3.71 -10.78
C GLY A 119 -6.72 3.12 -11.77
N ASN A 120 -6.38 3.82 -12.84
CA ASN A 120 -5.48 3.33 -13.88
C ASN A 120 -4.00 3.49 -13.51
N HIS A 121 -3.14 2.66 -14.11
CA HIS A 121 -1.69 2.77 -13.97
C HIS A 121 -1.17 3.87 -14.89
N ASN A 122 -1.52 5.12 -14.57
CA ASN A 122 -1.17 6.29 -15.36
C ASN A 122 0.01 7.06 -14.74
N LYS A 123 0.29 8.24 -15.28
CA LYS A 123 1.38 9.10 -14.81
C LYS A 123 1.24 9.45 -13.33
N LEU A 124 0.01 9.73 -12.89
CA LEU A 124 -0.25 10.06 -11.48
C LEU A 124 0.07 8.88 -10.57
N PHE A 125 -0.33 7.66 -10.95
CA PHE A 125 0.00 6.44 -10.23
C PHE A 125 1.52 6.29 -10.10
N PHE A 126 2.25 6.38 -11.20
CA PHE A 126 3.70 6.21 -11.20
C PHE A 126 4.48 7.38 -10.59
N SER A 127 3.79 8.47 -10.21
CA SER A 127 4.43 9.56 -9.46
C SER A 127 4.98 9.08 -8.09
N PHE A 128 4.50 7.95 -7.60
CA PHE A 128 4.99 7.34 -6.35
C PHE A 128 6.25 6.49 -6.51
N LYS A 129 6.73 6.30 -7.73
CA LYS A 129 7.87 5.42 -8.01
C LYS A 129 9.12 5.79 -7.17
N SER A 130 9.45 7.07 -7.10
CA SER A 130 10.60 7.54 -6.31
C SER A 130 10.39 7.37 -4.82
N LYS A 131 9.18 7.60 -4.32
CA LYS A 131 8.84 7.41 -2.92
C LYS A 131 8.92 5.94 -2.51
N PHE A 132 8.47 5.03 -3.37
CA PHE A 132 8.61 3.60 -3.16
C PHE A 132 10.08 3.20 -3.07
N LYS A 133 10.91 3.71 -4.00
CA LYS A 133 12.33 3.41 -4.03
C LYS A 133 13.02 3.82 -2.73
N ARG A 134 12.62 4.94 -2.14
CA ARG A 134 13.18 5.41 -0.86
C ARG A 134 12.93 4.43 0.29
N LEU A 135 11.90 3.60 0.19
CA LEU A 135 11.56 2.56 1.18
C LEU A 135 12.01 1.17 0.76
N ASN A 136 12.76 1.04 -0.31
CA ASN A 136 13.12 -0.26 -0.90
C ASN A 136 11.91 -1.05 -1.36
N LEU A 137 10.86 -0.33 -1.78
CA LEU A 137 9.69 -0.92 -2.42
C LEU A 137 9.78 -0.75 -3.93
N HIS A 138 9.07 -1.62 -4.65
CA HIS A 138 8.99 -1.56 -6.10
C HIS A 138 7.55 -1.30 -6.54
N LEU A 139 7.36 -0.27 -7.36
CA LEU A 139 6.06 0.07 -7.94
C LEU A 139 6.02 -0.45 -9.37
N SER A 140 5.28 -1.56 -9.57
CA SER A 140 5.12 -2.18 -10.88
C SER A 140 3.75 -1.86 -11.48
N TYR A 141 3.63 -2.19 -12.74
CA TYR A 141 2.39 -2.05 -13.51
C TYR A 141 1.27 -2.95 -12.98
#